data_172b1b3728f48a678afbb03331da0c1c
#
_entry.id   172b1b3728f48a678afbb03331da0c1c
#
_cell.length_a   1.000
_cell.length_b   1.000
_cell.length_c   1.000
_cell.angle_alpha   90.00
_cell.angle_beta   90.00
_cell.angle_gamma   90.00
#
_symmetry.space_group_name_H-M   'P 1'
#
loop_
_entity.id
_entity.type
_entity.pdbx_description
1 polymer ?
#
loop_
_entity_poly.entity_id
_entity_poly.type
_entity_poly.pdbx_seq_one_letter_code
_entity_poly.pdbx_strand_id
1 'polypeptide(L)'
;YEVGKYISLEAKIAKNKDAYYIALEDSQAGWHEQRDDPTAFVKYLLSTIIAAYRDLDDRIQIISDTSLGTVKNAIDSRIGKFTKKEIVALCPGLSASTVERHLKKLVAEGALEKLGSGRATVYVWRDGR
;
A
#
# COMPACT_ATOMS: atom_id res chain seq x y z
N TYR A 1 9.05 11.49 8.92
CA TYR A 1 7.99 10.58 8.43
C TYR A 1 6.73 11.40 8.13
N GLU A 2 6.32 11.52 6.85
CA GLU A 2 5.14 12.30 6.42
C GLU A 2 3.84 11.47 6.44
N VAL A 3 3.78 10.43 7.25
CA VAL A 3 2.63 9.50 7.31
C VAL A 3 1.34 10.22 7.68
N GLY A 4 1.42 11.28 8.49
CA GLY A 4 0.27 12.10 8.87
C GLY A 4 -0.47 12.74 7.69
N LYS A 5 0.14 12.82 6.49
CA LYS A 5 -0.54 13.30 5.29
C LYS A 5 -1.54 12.29 4.71
N TYR A 6 -1.38 11.01 5.05
CA TYR A 6 -2.16 9.90 4.48
C TYR A 6 -3.12 9.25 5.48
N ILE A 7 -2.93 9.53 6.78
CA ILE A 7 -3.71 8.97 7.88
C ILE A 7 -4.38 10.11 8.63
N SER A 8 -5.72 10.09 8.78
CA SER A 8 -6.45 10.98 9.66
C SER A 8 -6.94 10.21 10.88
N LEU A 9 -6.35 10.48 12.03
CA LEU A 9 -6.79 9.93 13.32
C LEU A 9 -8.13 10.51 13.72
N GLU A 10 -8.37 11.80 13.44
CA GLU A 10 -9.63 12.48 13.71
C GLU A 10 -10.78 11.80 12.97
N ALA A 11 -10.59 11.43 11.70
CA ALA A 11 -11.59 10.71 10.92
C ALA A 11 -11.88 9.32 11.51
N LYS A 12 -10.89 8.64 12.10
CA LYS A 12 -11.08 7.36 12.79
C LYS A 12 -11.85 7.54 14.09
N ILE A 13 -11.50 8.53 14.89
CA ILE A 13 -12.20 8.87 16.14
C ILE A 13 -13.65 9.27 15.84
N ALA A 14 -13.86 10.08 14.81
CA ALA A 14 -15.19 10.53 14.39
C ALA A 14 -16.15 9.38 14.01
N LYS A 15 -15.60 8.27 13.48
CA LYS A 15 -16.38 7.07 13.14
C LYS A 15 -16.86 6.29 14.37
N ASN A 16 -16.19 6.42 15.52
CA ASN A 16 -16.53 5.72 16.76
C ASN A 16 -16.30 6.63 17.97
N LYS A 17 -17.09 7.70 18.03
CA LYS A 17 -17.01 8.70 19.11
C LYS A 17 -17.31 8.10 20.49
N ASP A 18 -18.23 7.14 20.54
CA ASP A 18 -18.65 6.52 21.80
C ASP A 18 -17.46 5.80 22.47
N ALA A 19 -16.67 5.05 21.71
CA ALA A 19 -15.48 4.40 22.24
C ALA A 19 -14.42 5.41 22.73
N TYR A 20 -14.31 6.58 22.08
CA TYR A 20 -13.45 7.67 22.53
C TYR A 20 -13.89 8.19 23.90
N TYR A 21 -15.20 8.50 24.06
CA TYR A 21 -15.73 9.04 25.31
C TYR A 21 -15.66 8.02 26.44
N ILE A 22 -15.96 6.74 26.18
CA ILE A 22 -15.84 5.66 27.16
C ILE A 22 -14.38 5.56 27.65
N ALA A 23 -13.41 5.53 26.75
CA ALA A 23 -12.00 5.44 27.13
C ALA A 23 -11.52 6.66 27.91
N LEU A 24 -12.05 7.84 27.60
CA LEU A 24 -11.76 9.07 28.32
C LEU A 24 -12.36 9.05 29.73
N GLU A 25 -13.64 8.66 29.85
CA GLU A 25 -14.37 8.52 31.12
C GLU A 25 -13.68 7.51 32.05
N ASP A 26 -13.34 6.31 31.53
CA ASP A 26 -12.61 5.29 32.27
C ASP A 26 -11.26 5.80 32.77
N SER A 27 -10.57 6.60 31.98
CA SER A 27 -9.26 7.16 32.36
C SER A 27 -9.37 8.24 33.43
N GLN A 28 -10.52 8.92 33.50
CA GLN A 28 -10.78 10.00 34.48
C GLN A 28 -11.46 9.48 35.75
N ALA A 29 -11.86 8.22 35.79
CA ALA A 29 -12.41 7.59 36.97
C ALA A 29 -11.39 7.69 38.13
N GLY A 30 -11.76 8.36 39.24
CA GLY A 30 -10.86 8.58 40.36
C GLY A 30 -10.04 9.86 40.28
N TRP A 31 -10.25 10.76 39.32
CA TRP A 31 -9.57 12.04 39.21
C TRP A 31 -9.62 12.86 40.51
N HIS A 32 -10.79 12.93 41.14
CA HIS A 32 -10.98 13.67 42.42
C HIS A 32 -10.24 13.03 43.60
N GLU A 33 -9.85 11.75 43.49
CA GLU A 33 -9.14 11.01 44.51
C GLU A 33 -7.65 10.88 44.21
N GLN A 34 -7.17 11.58 43.17
CA GLN A 34 -5.79 11.46 42.63
C GLN A 34 -5.40 10.02 42.29
N ARG A 35 -6.36 9.23 41.75
CA ARG A 35 -6.21 7.84 41.33
C ARG A 35 -6.62 7.64 39.85
N ASP A 36 -6.45 8.66 39.04
CA ASP A 36 -6.68 8.60 37.63
C ASP A 36 -5.71 7.61 36.96
N ASP A 37 -6.23 6.81 36.06
CA ASP A 37 -5.42 5.84 35.28
C ASP A 37 -5.58 6.08 33.78
N PRO A 38 -4.60 6.68 33.10
CA PRO A 38 -4.68 6.96 31.67
C PRO A 38 -4.60 5.71 30.78
N THR A 39 -4.43 4.52 31.36
CA THR A 39 -4.19 3.28 30.62
C THR A 39 -5.32 2.98 29.60
N ALA A 40 -6.59 3.21 29.99
CA ALA A 40 -7.72 2.97 29.10
C ALA A 40 -7.66 3.87 27.85
N PHE A 41 -7.40 5.15 28.04
CA PHE A 41 -7.27 6.11 26.94
C PHE A 41 -6.05 5.83 26.06
N VAL A 42 -4.90 5.51 26.65
CA VAL A 42 -3.68 5.14 25.91
C VAL A 42 -3.91 3.90 25.06
N LYS A 43 -4.54 2.86 25.59
CA LYS A 43 -4.90 1.65 24.83
C LYS A 43 -5.84 1.97 23.68
N TYR A 44 -6.85 2.78 23.88
CA TYR A 44 -7.76 3.25 22.84
C TYR A 44 -7.00 3.99 21.73
N LEU A 45 -6.14 4.94 22.09
CA LEU A 45 -5.38 5.74 21.14
C LEU A 45 -4.44 4.86 20.29
N LEU A 46 -3.70 3.96 20.92
CA LEU A 46 -2.82 3.01 20.23
C LEU A 46 -3.60 2.10 19.27
N SER A 47 -4.75 1.60 19.69
CA SER A 47 -5.64 0.78 18.86
C SER A 47 -6.14 1.56 17.65
N THR A 48 -6.48 2.84 17.82
CA THR A 48 -6.91 3.74 16.75
C THR A 48 -5.79 4.00 15.76
N ILE A 49 -4.56 4.20 16.22
CA ILE A 49 -3.37 4.37 15.39
C ILE A 49 -3.13 3.10 14.57
N ILE A 50 -3.14 1.93 15.20
CA ILE A 50 -2.96 0.63 14.51
C ILE A 50 -4.03 0.44 13.43
N ALA A 51 -5.29 0.74 13.73
CA ALA A 51 -6.38 0.64 12.76
C ALA A 51 -6.20 1.60 11.58
N ALA A 52 -5.67 2.80 11.82
CA ALA A 52 -5.38 3.77 10.77
C ALA A 52 -4.23 3.31 9.85
N TYR A 53 -3.19 2.69 10.42
CA TYR A 53 -2.09 2.10 9.63
C TYR A 53 -2.56 0.90 8.79
N ARG A 54 -3.41 0.02 9.34
CA ARG A 54 -3.98 -1.09 8.58
C ARG A 54 -4.81 -0.62 7.39
N ASP A 55 -5.66 0.40 7.56
CA ASP A 55 -6.40 0.98 6.44
C ASP A 55 -5.49 1.57 5.36
N LEU A 56 -4.36 2.16 5.73
CA LEU A 56 -3.39 2.66 4.78
C LEU A 56 -2.73 1.50 4.01
N ASP A 57 -2.34 0.45 4.71
CA ASP A 57 -1.72 -0.74 4.14
C ASP A 57 -2.67 -1.43 3.14
N ASP A 58 -3.94 -1.62 3.50
CA ASP A 58 -4.98 -2.16 2.63
C ASP A 58 -5.15 -1.33 1.35
N ARG A 59 -5.15 0.01 1.45
CA ARG A 59 -5.24 0.90 0.28
C ARG A 59 -4.01 0.79 -0.63
N ILE A 60 -2.82 0.70 -0.05
CA ILE A 60 -1.57 0.51 -0.81
C ILE A 60 -1.59 -0.82 -1.54
N GLN A 61 -2.08 -1.88 -0.90
CA GLN A 61 -2.18 -3.21 -1.50
C GLN A 61 -3.14 -3.21 -2.70
N ILE A 62 -4.34 -2.64 -2.56
CA ILE A 62 -5.32 -2.52 -3.65
C ILE A 62 -4.73 -1.76 -4.84
N ILE A 63 -4.05 -0.62 -4.61
CA ILE A 63 -3.42 0.16 -5.67
C ILE A 63 -2.29 -0.65 -6.34
N SER A 64 -1.50 -1.38 -5.56
CA SER A 64 -0.42 -2.22 -6.08
C SER A 64 -0.96 -3.35 -6.96
N ASP A 65 -2.01 -4.03 -6.53
CA ASP A 65 -2.61 -5.15 -7.28
C ASP A 65 -3.25 -4.66 -8.58
N THR A 66 -3.94 -3.53 -8.56
CA THR A 66 -4.52 -2.91 -9.76
C THR A 66 -3.44 -2.50 -10.75
N SER A 67 -2.36 -1.88 -10.30
CA SER A 67 -1.26 -1.46 -11.17
C SER A 67 -0.47 -2.64 -11.74
N LEU A 68 -0.31 -3.71 -10.98
CA LEU A 68 0.29 -4.96 -11.46
C LEU A 68 -0.60 -5.63 -12.53
N GLY A 69 -1.91 -5.65 -12.31
CA GLY A 69 -2.89 -6.15 -13.29
C GLY A 69 -2.80 -5.37 -14.61
N THR A 70 -2.73 -4.04 -14.55
CA THR A 70 -2.55 -3.19 -15.73
C THR A 70 -1.27 -3.53 -16.50
N VAL A 71 -0.15 -3.70 -15.79
CA VAL A 71 1.14 -4.07 -16.41
C VAL A 71 1.06 -5.47 -17.02
N LYS A 72 0.45 -6.47 -16.36
CA LYS A 72 0.27 -7.82 -16.90
C LYS A 72 -0.55 -7.79 -18.19
N ASN A 73 -1.68 -7.09 -18.20
CA ASN A 73 -2.52 -6.96 -19.41
C ASN A 73 -1.76 -6.30 -20.58
N ALA A 74 -0.94 -5.28 -20.28
CA ALA A 74 -0.11 -4.64 -21.30
C ALA A 74 0.94 -5.60 -21.87
N ILE A 75 1.53 -6.45 -21.05
CA ILE A 75 2.49 -7.48 -21.48
C ILE A 75 1.77 -8.57 -22.30
N ASP A 76 0.59 -9.03 -21.85
CA ASP A 76 -0.20 -10.06 -22.55
C ASP A 76 -0.67 -9.60 -23.95
N SER A 77 -0.80 -8.28 -24.16
CA SER A 77 -1.09 -7.72 -25.49
C SER A 77 0.09 -7.77 -26.45
N ARG A 78 1.28 -8.17 -25.99
CA ARG A 78 2.49 -8.28 -26.81
C ARG A 78 2.85 -9.72 -27.09
N ILE A 79 3.28 -9.98 -28.31
CA ILE A 79 3.78 -11.28 -28.74
C ILE A 79 5.31 -11.20 -28.82
N GLY A 80 5.99 -12.12 -28.13
CA GLY A 80 7.46 -12.22 -28.17
C GLY A 80 8.18 -11.27 -27.22
N LYS A 81 9.31 -10.72 -27.66
CA LYS A 81 10.15 -9.85 -26.82
C LYS A 81 9.62 -8.42 -26.79
N PHE A 82 9.70 -7.78 -25.63
CA PHE A 82 9.30 -6.38 -25.45
C PHE A 82 10.29 -5.63 -24.53
N THR A 83 10.28 -4.30 -24.62
CA THR A 83 11.10 -3.40 -23.82
C THR A 83 10.28 -2.74 -22.72
N LYS A 84 10.96 -2.26 -21.67
CA LYS A 84 10.31 -1.43 -20.64
C LYS A 84 9.59 -0.21 -21.25
N LYS A 85 10.20 0.44 -22.24
CA LYS A 85 9.64 1.64 -22.88
C LYS A 85 8.28 1.36 -23.56
N GLU A 86 8.14 0.20 -24.19
CA GLU A 86 6.89 -0.20 -24.82
C GLU A 86 5.78 -0.42 -23.79
N ILE A 87 6.09 -1.08 -22.66
CA ILE A 87 5.09 -1.28 -21.58
C ILE A 87 4.71 0.05 -20.92
N VAL A 88 5.66 0.95 -20.70
CA VAL A 88 5.36 2.30 -20.19
C VAL A 88 4.41 3.05 -21.13
N ALA A 89 4.60 2.95 -22.44
CA ALA A 89 3.72 3.57 -23.43
C ALA A 89 2.29 2.98 -23.43
N LEU A 90 2.15 1.69 -23.11
CA LEU A 90 0.86 1.00 -23.01
C LEU A 90 0.15 1.23 -21.66
N CYS A 91 0.84 1.81 -20.67
CA CYS A 91 0.31 2.07 -19.34
C CYS A 91 0.37 3.58 -19.01
N PRO A 92 -0.34 4.46 -19.72
CA PRO A 92 -0.22 5.92 -19.56
C PRO A 92 -0.61 6.42 -18.15
N GLY A 93 -1.38 5.64 -17.40
CA GLY A 93 -1.77 5.93 -16.01
C GLY A 93 -0.72 5.54 -14.96
N LEU A 94 0.39 4.90 -15.36
CA LEU A 94 1.42 4.44 -14.44
C LEU A 94 2.75 5.17 -14.70
N SER A 95 3.47 5.46 -13.62
CA SER A 95 4.83 6.01 -13.75
C SER A 95 5.81 4.94 -14.27
N ALA A 96 6.85 5.38 -14.99
CA ALA A 96 7.89 4.48 -15.47
C ALA A 96 8.57 3.68 -14.35
N SER A 97 8.70 4.26 -13.14
CA SER A 97 9.23 3.59 -11.95
C SER A 97 8.30 2.50 -11.43
N THR A 98 6.98 2.72 -11.47
CA THR A 98 5.98 1.70 -11.11
C THR A 98 6.03 0.52 -12.07
N VAL A 99 6.05 0.78 -13.37
CA VAL A 99 6.19 -0.27 -14.41
C VAL A 99 7.49 -1.07 -14.18
N GLU A 100 8.61 -0.39 -13.95
CA GLU A 100 9.89 -1.05 -13.69
C GLU A 100 9.85 -1.95 -12.46
N ARG A 101 9.24 -1.48 -11.38
CA ARG A 101 9.07 -2.28 -10.15
C ARG A 101 8.27 -3.55 -10.43
N HIS A 102 7.18 -3.47 -11.19
CA HIS A 102 6.37 -4.64 -11.53
C HIS A 102 7.09 -5.59 -12.48
N LEU A 103 7.84 -5.09 -13.46
CA LEU A 103 8.68 -5.94 -14.31
C LEU A 103 9.75 -6.69 -13.50
N LYS A 104 10.41 -6.01 -12.54
CA LYS A 104 11.37 -6.66 -11.63
C LYS A 104 10.70 -7.74 -10.78
N LYS A 105 9.48 -7.47 -10.27
CA LYS A 105 8.70 -8.44 -9.51
C LYS A 105 8.37 -9.68 -10.35
N LEU A 106 7.88 -9.51 -11.56
CA LEU A 106 7.55 -10.61 -12.47
C LEU A 106 8.79 -11.43 -12.88
N VAL A 107 9.95 -10.79 -13.02
CA VAL A 107 11.23 -11.50 -13.24
C VAL A 107 11.63 -12.30 -12.01
N ALA A 108 11.49 -11.74 -10.80
CA ALA A 108 11.81 -12.42 -9.55
C ALA A 108 10.88 -13.63 -9.29
N GLU A 109 9.60 -13.52 -9.67
CA GLU A 109 8.60 -14.60 -9.62
C GLU A 109 8.82 -15.66 -10.72
N GLY A 110 9.75 -15.43 -11.65
CA GLY A 110 10.06 -16.36 -12.74
C GLY A 110 9.04 -16.34 -13.89
N ALA A 111 8.07 -15.43 -13.89
CA ALA A 111 7.10 -15.28 -14.97
C ALA A 111 7.70 -14.64 -16.21
N LEU A 112 8.64 -13.72 -16.04
CA LEU A 112 9.39 -13.08 -17.11
C LEU A 112 10.86 -13.44 -17.07
N GLU A 113 11.48 -13.56 -18.23
CA GLU A 113 12.92 -13.62 -18.40
C GLU A 113 13.43 -12.27 -18.89
N LYS A 114 14.50 -11.78 -18.25
CA LYS A 114 15.19 -10.56 -18.64
C LYS A 114 16.42 -10.92 -19.50
N LEU A 115 16.45 -10.42 -20.73
CA LEU A 115 17.54 -10.64 -21.68
C LEU A 115 18.30 -9.33 -21.94
N GLY A 116 19.62 -9.41 -21.96
CA GLY A 116 20.49 -8.26 -22.18
C GLY A 116 20.68 -7.37 -20.94
N SER A 117 21.40 -6.28 -21.13
CA SER A 117 21.73 -5.32 -20.07
C SER A 117 21.67 -3.87 -20.57
N GLY A 118 21.50 -2.92 -19.65
CA GLY A 118 21.46 -1.50 -19.97
C GLY A 118 20.33 -1.14 -20.95
N ARG A 119 20.66 -0.38 -22.00
CA ARG A 119 19.68 0.10 -22.99
C ARG A 119 19.11 -1.02 -23.89
N ALA A 120 19.83 -2.13 -24.03
CA ALA A 120 19.42 -3.29 -24.83
C ALA A 120 18.58 -4.32 -24.04
N THR A 121 18.13 -3.98 -22.82
CA THR A 121 17.32 -4.88 -22.01
C THR A 121 15.96 -5.11 -22.65
N VAL A 122 15.62 -6.37 -22.88
CA VAL A 122 14.31 -6.85 -23.31
C VAL A 122 13.79 -7.90 -22.34
N TYR A 123 12.48 -8.10 -22.33
CA TYR A 123 11.78 -9.07 -21.50
C TYR A 123 11.00 -10.03 -22.41
N VAL A 124 10.81 -11.25 -21.95
CA VAL A 124 10.01 -12.27 -22.64
C VAL A 124 9.27 -13.11 -21.60
N TRP A 125 8.05 -13.56 -21.91
CA TRP A 125 7.36 -14.57 -21.11
C TRP A 125 8.15 -15.88 -21.10
N ARG A 126 8.30 -16.49 -19.93
CA ARG A 126 9.04 -17.75 -19.78
C ARG A 126 8.31 -18.95 -20.37
N ASP A 127 6.97 -18.88 -20.43
CA ASP A 127 6.11 -19.96 -20.94
C ASP A 127 5.75 -19.84 -22.43
N GLY A 128 6.46 -19.05 -23.22
CA GLY A 128 6.33 -19.01 -24.67
C GLY A 128 4.96 -18.53 -25.19
N ARG A 129 4.24 -17.69 -24.43
CA ARG A 129 3.02 -17.02 -24.87
C ARG A 129 3.30 -15.81 -25.73
#